data_4f304d6ab2b66d7b9494abc33882f91b
#
_entry.id   4f304d6ab2b66d7b9494abc33882f91b
#
_cell.length_a   1.000
_cell.length_b   1.000
_cell.length_c   1.000
_cell.angle_alpha   90.00
_cell.angle_beta   90.00
_cell.angle_gamma   90.00
#
_symmetry.space_group_name_H-M   'P 1'
#
loop_
_entity.id
_entity.type
_entity.pdbx_description
1 polymer ?
#
loop_
_entity_poly.entity_id
_entity_poly.type
_entity_poly.pdbx_seq_one_letter_code
_entity_poly.pdbx_strand_id
1 'polypeptide(L)' 'MTEKLRVGILGATGMVGQRFISLLDNHPWFEVVTLAASGRSAGQTYAAAVEGRWKMDTPIPAAVKDLVVMN' A
#
# COMPACT_ATOMS: atom_id res chain seq x y z
N MET A 1 17.72 -7.53 16.98
CA MET A 1 16.97 -7.15 15.81
C MET A 1 15.72 -7.98 15.70
N THR A 2 14.68 -7.40 15.33
CA THR A 2 13.37 -8.03 15.35
C THR A 2 12.78 -8.06 13.96
N GLU A 3 12.21 -9.18 13.61
CA GLU A 3 11.50 -9.27 12.36
C GLU A 3 10.18 -8.51 12.48
N LYS A 4 9.84 -7.80 11.41
CA LYS A 4 8.54 -7.13 11.37
C LYS A 4 7.46 -8.13 11.00
N LEU A 5 6.26 -7.90 11.52
CA LEU A 5 5.10 -8.66 11.12
C LEU A 5 4.67 -8.22 9.73
N ARG A 6 4.35 -9.17 8.89
CA ARG A 6 3.93 -8.89 7.51
C ARG A 6 2.44 -8.60 7.48
N VAL A 7 2.07 -7.53 6.79
CA VAL A 7 0.69 -7.02 6.79
C VAL A 7 0.19 -6.91 5.36
N GLY A 8 -1.05 -7.31 5.14
CA GLY A 8 -1.76 -7.09 3.89
C GLY A 8 -2.78 -6.00 4.07
N ILE A 9 -2.95 -5.15 3.05
CA ILE A 9 -3.92 -4.06 3.07
C ILE A 9 -5.00 -4.36 2.06
N LEU A 10 -6.25 -4.51 2.53
CA LEU A 10 -7.41 -4.67 1.67
C LEU A 10 -7.96 -3.29 1.32
N GLY A 11 -8.45 -3.14 0.10
CA GLY A 11 -8.93 -1.85 -0.36
C GLY A 11 -7.81 -0.82 -0.44
N ALA A 12 -6.65 -1.24 -0.88
CA ALA A 12 -5.42 -0.45 -0.80
C ALA A 12 -5.49 0.85 -1.59
N THR A 13 -6.34 0.94 -2.62
CA THR A 13 -6.44 2.14 -3.45
C THR A 13 -7.44 3.16 -2.91
N GLY A 14 -8.25 2.78 -1.92
CA GLY A 14 -9.21 3.69 -1.32
C GLY A 14 -8.58 4.56 -0.24
N MET A 15 -9.34 5.52 0.27
CA MET A 15 -8.84 6.48 1.24
C MET A 15 -8.34 5.82 2.52
N VAL A 16 -9.09 4.85 3.03
CA VAL A 16 -8.70 4.18 4.27
C VAL A 16 -7.43 3.36 4.05
N GLY A 17 -7.36 2.65 2.93
CA GLY A 17 -6.17 1.86 2.62
C GLY A 17 -4.94 2.74 2.45
N GLN A 18 -5.09 3.87 1.76
CA GLN A 18 -3.99 4.82 1.60
C GLN A 18 -3.49 5.34 2.95
N ARG A 19 -4.41 5.63 3.85
CA ARG A 19 -4.04 6.10 5.18
C ARG A 19 -3.25 5.05 5.95
N PHE A 20 -3.70 3.79 5.90
CA PHE A 20 -2.95 2.72 6.55
C PHE A 20 -1.55 2.58 5.97
N ILE A 21 -1.44 2.66 4.65
CA ILE A 21 -0.14 2.55 4.00
C ILE A 21 0.77 3.68 4.46
N SER A 22 0.25 4.89 4.55
CA SER A 22 1.01 6.04 5.00
C SER A 22 1.46 5.88 6.45
N LEU A 23 0.56 5.40 7.31
CA LEU A 23 0.85 5.22 8.73
C LEU A 23 1.85 4.09 8.98
N LEU A 24 1.85 3.08 8.13
CA LEU A 24 2.73 1.92 8.32
C LEU A 24 4.08 2.08 7.63
N ASP A 25 4.28 3.20 6.93
CA ASP A 25 5.57 3.46 6.29
C ASP A 25 6.65 3.57 7.37
N ASN A 26 7.70 2.77 7.21
CA ASN A 26 8.80 2.72 8.19
C ASN A 26 8.37 2.35 9.60
N HIS A 27 7.25 1.65 9.73
CA HIS A 27 6.78 1.25 11.05
C HIS A 27 7.75 0.23 11.64
N PRO A 28 8.11 0.36 12.93
CA PRO A 28 9.11 -0.54 13.53
C PRO A 28 8.66 -1.98 13.67
N TRP A 29 7.35 -2.26 13.72
CA TRP A 29 6.83 -3.60 13.97
C TRP A 29 6.07 -4.20 12.80
N PHE A 30 5.66 -3.40 11.83
CA PHE A 30 4.82 -3.88 10.74
C PHE A 30 5.42 -3.50 9.40
N GLU A 31 5.27 -4.41 8.45
CA GLU A 31 5.76 -4.22 7.10
C GLU A 31 4.64 -4.58 6.12
N VAL A 32 4.28 -3.67 5.25
CA VAL A 32 3.26 -3.94 4.25
C VAL A 32 3.90 -4.74 3.11
N VAL A 33 3.39 -5.93 2.88
CA VAL A 33 3.96 -6.82 1.86
C VAL A 33 2.95 -7.21 0.79
N THR A 34 1.66 -6.99 1.03
CA THR A 34 0.61 -7.36 0.09
C THR A 34 -0.43 -6.26 0.03
N LEU A 35 -0.85 -5.93 -1.18
CA LEU A 35 -1.90 -4.95 -1.40
C LEU A 35 -2.98 -5.60 -2.25
N ALA A 36 -4.23 -5.41 -1.85
CA ALA A 36 -5.36 -5.94 -2.59
C ALA A 36 -6.40 -4.86 -2.84
N ALA A 37 -7.03 -4.90 -4.00
CA ALA A 37 -8.05 -3.94 -4.36
C ALA A 37 -8.97 -4.59 -5.39
N SER A 38 -9.99 -3.85 -5.83
CA SER A 38 -10.92 -4.38 -6.82
C SER A 38 -10.22 -4.71 -8.13
N GLY A 39 -10.91 -5.47 -9.00
CA GLY A 39 -10.33 -5.94 -10.24
C GLY A 39 -9.78 -4.85 -11.15
N ARG A 40 -10.28 -3.64 -11.02
CA ARG A 40 -9.76 -2.52 -11.80
C ARG A 40 -8.29 -2.23 -11.55
N SER A 41 -7.88 -2.36 -10.28
CA SER A 41 -6.52 -2.05 -9.88
C SER A 41 -5.62 -3.26 -9.88
N ALA A 42 -6.19 -4.45 -9.91
CA ALA A 42 -5.42 -5.68 -9.83
C ALA A 42 -4.47 -5.82 -11.03
N GLY A 43 -3.28 -6.30 -10.77
CA GLY A 43 -2.29 -6.51 -11.82
C GLY A 43 -1.41 -5.29 -12.10
N GLN A 44 -1.73 -4.15 -11.52
CA GLN A 44 -0.92 -2.95 -11.67
C GLN A 44 -0.03 -2.75 -10.46
N THR A 45 1.09 -2.03 -10.64
CA THR A 45 1.86 -1.61 -9.48
C THR A 45 1.01 -0.64 -8.66
N TYR A 46 1.31 -0.54 -7.38
CA TYR A 46 0.53 0.35 -6.53
C TYR A 46 0.60 1.80 -7.01
N ALA A 47 1.78 2.25 -7.41
CA ALA A 47 1.93 3.62 -7.92
C ALA A 47 1.03 3.88 -9.13
N ALA A 48 0.94 2.91 -10.05
CA ALA A 48 0.06 3.04 -11.22
C ALA A 48 -1.41 2.99 -10.80
N ALA A 49 -1.74 2.11 -9.87
CA ALA A 49 -3.13 1.93 -9.44
C ALA A 49 -3.70 3.16 -8.75
N VAL A 50 -2.87 3.93 -8.04
CA VAL A 50 -3.33 5.12 -7.34
C VAL A 50 -2.96 6.41 -8.04
N GLU A 51 -2.46 6.34 -9.26
CA GLU A 51 -2.13 7.54 -10.01
C GLU A 51 -3.35 8.44 -10.12
N GLY A 52 -3.19 9.68 -9.68
CA GLY A 52 -4.30 10.63 -9.61
C GLY A 52 -5.25 10.43 -8.45
N ARG A 53 -5.06 9.39 -7.64
CA ARG A 53 -5.93 9.08 -6.51
C ARG A 53 -5.25 9.21 -5.16
N TRP A 54 -3.93 9.33 -5.14
CA TRP A 54 -3.21 9.42 -3.89
C TRP A 54 -3.53 10.75 -3.21
N LYS A 55 -4.13 10.69 -2.04
CA LYS A 55 -4.65 11.87 -1.34
C LYS A 55 -3.91 12.19 -0.05
N MET A 56 -2.84 11.44 0.23
CA MET A 56 -2.10 11.66 1.46
C MET A 56 -1.11 12.81 1.27
N ASP A 57 -0.74 13.43 2.38
CA ASP A 57 0.20 14.56 2.36
C ASP A 57 1.63 14.13 2.05
N THR A 58 1.94 12.87 2.30
CA THR A 58 3.27 12.33 2.06
C THR A 58 3.30 11.62 0.70
N PRO A 59 4.48 11.46 0.09
CA PRO A 59 4.56 10.68 -1.15
C PRO A 59 4.26 9.21 -0.90
N ILE A 60 3.97 8.49 -1.97
CA ILE A 60 3.75 7.05 -1.89
C ILE A 60 5.02 6.41 -1.34
N PRO A 61 4.93 5.60 -0.27
CA PRO A 61 6.12 4.97 0.30
C PRO A 61 6.85 4.10 -0.71
N ALA A 62 8.16 4.20 -0.73
CA ALA A 62 8.97 3.42 -1.67
C ALA A 62 8.78 1.92 -1.48
N ALA A 63 8.49 1.47 -0.27
CA ALA A 63 8.32 0.06 0.01
C ALA A 63 7.11 -0.55 -0.68
N VAL A 64 6.10 0.25 -1.01
CA VAL A 64 4.85 -0.26 -1.59
C VAL A 64 4.63 0.15 -3.04
N LYS A 65 5.34 1.15 -3.53
CA LYS A 65 5.01 1.71 -4.84
C LYS A 65 5.13 0.70 -5.98
N ASP A 66 6.04 -0.26 -5.84
CA ASP A 66 6.28 -1.26 -6.89
C ASP A 66 5.58 -2.59 -6.61
N LEU A 67 4.84 -2.70 -5.52
CA LEU A 67 4.07 -3.91 -5.25
C LEU A 67 2.92 -4.01 -6.23
N VAL A 68 2.73 -5.21 -6.77
CA VAL A 68 1.61 -5.46 -7.68
C VAL A 68 0.34 -5.68 -6.86
N VAL A 69 -0.69 -4.92 -7.20
CA VAL A 69 -1.97 -5.01 -6.49
C VAL A 69 -2.67 -6.31 -6.87
N MET A 70 -3.17 -7.03 -5.87
CA MET A 70 -3.87 -8.30 -6.07
C MET A 70 -5.38 -8.06 -6.00
N ASN A 71 -6.11 -8.98 -6.58
CA ASN A 71 -7.57 -8.91 -6.56
C ASN A 71 -8.14 -9.66 -5.36
#